data_623915bae59dd95272e9b9e5cad5ee2e
#
_entry.id   623915bae59dd95272e9b9e5cad5ee2e
#
_cell.length_a   1.000
_cell.length_b   1.000
_cell.length_c   1.000
_cell.angle_alpha   90.00
_cell.angle_beta   90.00
_cell.angle_gamma   90.00
#
_symmetry.space_group_name_H-M   'P 1'
#
loop_
_entity.id
_entity.type
_entity.pdbx_description
1 polymer ?
#
loop_
_entity_poly.entity_id
_entity_poly.type
_entity_poly.pdbx_seq_one_letter_code
_entity_poly.pdbx_strand_id
1 'polypeptide(L)'
;MAKGFVRPAEPEDCSIIASNMRKEDVAEVWAASHHSPLDALTTGFVHSHPPMTIIKSPNIPVGMFGSIPMSFGQPTTAGIWMLGTDEIWDVRFQFLRESRHWLREVSEEYDLVYNVIDKRNELHIRWLRWLGFHLIREIPDFGPDKMPFIEFVRI
;
A
#
# COMPACT_ATOMS: atom_id res chain seq x y z
N MET A 1 -19.62 -9.59 -11.34
CA MET A 1 -18.48 -8.92 -10.74
C MET A 1 -18.54 -9.05 -9.22
N ALA A 2 -17.44 -9.42 -8.60
CA ALA A 2 -17.40 -9.55 -7.14
C ALA A 2 -17.53 -8.16 -6.48
N LYS A 3 -18.28 -8.13 -5.37
CA LYS A 3 -18.39 -6.91 -4.57
C LYS A 3 -17.19 -6.83 -3.62
N GLY A 4 -16.75 -5.60 -3.36
CA GLY A 4 -15.70 -5.32 -2.41
C GLY A 4 -16.10 -4.19 -1.47
N PHE A 5 -15.47 -4.13 -0.32
CA PHE A 5 -15.62 -3.04 0.64
C PHE A 5 -14.36 -2.90 1.47
N VAL A 6 -14.26 -1.80 2.21
CA VAL A 6 -13.12 -1.53 3.07
C VAL A 6 -13.60 -1.48 4.51
N ARG A 7 -12.84 -2.08 5.40
CA ARG A 7 -13.09 -2.04 6.85
C ARG A 7 -11.78 -1.85 7.62
N PRO A 8 -11.83 -1.49 8.90
CA PRO A 8 -10.63 -1.50 9.72
C PRO A 8 -9.97 -2.89 9.70
N ALA A 9 -8.65 -2.91 9.64
CA ALA A 9 -7.90 -4.15 9.57
C ALA A 9 -7.92 -4.90 10.90
N GLU A 10 -7.88 -6.22 10.81
CA GLU A 10 -7.77 -7.13 11.95
C GLU A 10 -6.45 -7.87 11.87
N PRO A 11 -5.88 -8.31 13.02
CA PRO A 11 -4.57 -9.01 13.01
C PRO A 11 -4.53 -10.23 12.09
N GLU A 12 -5.65 -10.98 11.99
CA GLU A 12 -5.76 -12.19 11.18
C GLU A 12 -5.61 -11.90 9.68
N ASP A 13 -5.95 -10.68 9.26
CA ASP A 13 -5.86 -10.28 7.86
C ASP A 13 -4.42 -10.36 7.35
N CYS A 14 -3.44 -10.11 8.21
CA CYS A 14 -2.02 -10.13 7.83
C CYS A 14 -1.60 -11.51 7.29
N SER A 15 -1.93 -12.58 7.99
CA SER A 15 -1.53 -13.93 7.57
C SER A 15 -2.28 -14.37 6.31
N ILE A 16 -3.55 -14.01 6.18
CA ILE A 16 -4.36 -14.35 5.01
C ILE A 16 -3.81 -13.68 3.76
N ILE A 17 -3.55 -12.38 3.83
CA ILE A 17 -2.99 -11.61 2.69
C ILE A 17 -1.57 -12.06 2.39
N ALA A 18 -0.73 -12.28 3.42
CA ALA A 18 0.65 -12.70 3.23
C ALA A 18 0.75 -14.04 2.49
N SER A 19 -0.15 -14.98 2.82
CA SER A 19 -0.15 -16.32 2.20
C SER A 19 -0.52 -16.30 0.72
N ASN A 20 -1.16 -15.23 0.25
CA ASN A 20 -1.68 -15.11 -1.11
C ASN A 20 -1.19 -13.84 -1.81
N MET A 21 -0.14 -13.21 -1.31
CA MET A 21 0.33 -11.92 -1.82
C MET A 21 0.74 -12.01 -3.28
N ARG A 22 0.41 -10.96 -4.04
CA ARG A 22 0.84 -10.81 -5.44
C ARG A 22 2.35 -10.92 -5.54
N LYS A 23 2.83 -11.61 -6.56
CA LYS A 23 4.27 -11.80 -6.76
C LYS A 23 5.02 -10.47 -6.90
N GLU A 24 4.39 -9.46 -7.50
CA GLU A 24 4.97 -8.13 -7.65
C GLU A 24 5.15 -7.45 -6.29
N ASP A 25 4.19 -7.61 -5.39
CA ASP A 25 4.28 -7.07 -4.04
C ASP A 25 5.30 -7.82 -3.19
N VAL A 26 5.37 -9.15 -3.33
CA VAL A 26 6.40 -9.96 -2.67
C VAL A 26 7.80 -9.50 -3.10
N ALA A 27 8.00 -9.30 -4.41
CA ALA A 27 9.27 -8.85 -4.96
C ALA A 27 9.63 -7.44 -4.48
N GLU A 28 8.64 -6.55 -4.40
CA GLU A 28 8.84 -5.17 -3.94
C GLU A 28 9.26 -5.13 -2.48
N VAL A 29 8.56 -5.85 -1.61
CA VAL A 29 8.87 -5.90 -0.18
C VAL A 29 10.27 -6.47 0.04
N TRP A 30 10.63 -7.53 -0.67
CA TRP A 30 11.96 -8.11 -0.59
C TRP A 30 13.03 -7.15 -1.08
N ALA A 31 12.80 -6.50 -2.22
CA ALA A 31 13.75 -5.54 -2.80
C ALA A 31 13.96 -4.31 -1.92
N ALA A 32 12.90 -3.89 -1.22
CA ALA A 32 12.97 -2.70 -0.35
C ALA A 32 13.79 -2.98 0.92
N SER A 33 13.64 -4.16 1.54
CA SER A 33 14.18 -4.37 2.89
C SER A 33 14.46 -5.83 3.25
N HIS A 34 14.35 -6.77 2.32
CA HIS A 34 14.48 -8.21 2.60
C HIS A 34 13.48 -8.72 3.64
N HIS A 35 12.31 -8.07 3.75
CA HIS A 35 11.24 -8.54 4.61
C HIS A 35 10.40 -9.61 3.92
N SER A 36 9.86 -10.55 4.71
CA SER A 36 8.82 -11.47 4.23
C SER A 36 7.50 -10.73 4.06
N PRO A 37 6.54 -11.29 3.28
CA PRO A 37 5.21 -10.73 3.18
C PRO A 37 4.53 -10.51 4.53
N LEU A 38 4.64 -11.48 5.44
CA LEU A 38 4.02 -11.38 6.77
C LEU A 38 4.66 -10.27 7.61
N ASP A 39 5.98 -10.14 7.58
CA ASP A 39 6.68 -9.09 8.32
C ASP A 39 6.27 -7.70 7.82
N ALA A 40 6.19 -7.53 6.51
CA ALA A 40 5.78 -6.26 5.92
C ALA A 40 4.36 -5.87 6.31
N LEU A 41 3.42 -6.82 6.22
CA LEU A 41 2.02 -6.58 6.60
C LEU A 41 1.88 -6.31 8.09
N THR A 42 2.58 -7.06 8.92
CA THR A 42 2.54 -6.86 10.37
C THR A 42 3.08 -5.49 10.76
N THR A 43 4.19 -5.07 10.14
CA THR A 43 4.76 -3.73 10.36
C THR A 43 3.77 -2.65 9.96
N GLY A 44 3.16 -2.78 8.79
CA GLY A 44 2.14 -1.83 8.33
C GLY A 44 0.93 -1.79 9.25
N PHE A 45 0.46 -2.96 9.68
CA PHE A 45 -0.68 -3.06 10.60
C PHE A 45 -0.40 -2.37 11.94
N VAL A 46 0.76 -2.62 12.53
CA VAL A 46 1.11 -2.08 13.86
C VAL A 46 1.32 -0.57 13.82
N HIS A 47 1.94 -0.05 12.77
CA HIS A 47 2.36 1.35 12.73
C HIS A 47 1.41 2.29 12.01
N SER A 48 0.41 1.79 11.28
CA SER A 48 -0.56 2.64 10.59
C SER A 48 -1.66 3.16 11.52
N HIS A 49 -2.21 4.33 11.18
CA HIS A 49 -3.27 5.01 11.93
C HIS A 49 -4.37 5.53 11.00
N PRO A 50 -5.42 4.75 10.74
CA PRO A 50 -5.58 3.32 11.02
C PRO A 50 -5.13 2.44 9.85
N PRO A 51 -4.82 1.17 10.07
CA PRO A 51 -4.69 0.22 8.98
C PRO A 51 -6.08 -0.21 8.50
N MET A 52 -6.25 -0.33 7.17
CA MET A 52 -7.52 -0.69 6.55
C MET A 52 -7.34 -1.92 5.69
N THR A 53 -8.35 -2.79 5.68
CA THR A 53 -8.37 -3.99 4.86
C THR A 53 -9.41 -3.90 3.75
N ILE A 54 -9.01 -4.26 2.54
CA ILE A 54 -9.90 -4.38 1.38
C ILE A 54 -10.45 -5.80 1.36
N ILE A 55 -11.76 -5.92 1.30
CA ILE A 55 -12.47 -7.19 1.38
C ILE A 55 -13.16 -7.47 0.04
N LYS A 56 -13.02 -8.72 -0.42
CA LYS A 56 -13.88 -9.30 -1.45
C LYS A 56 -15.02 -10.04 -0.75
N SER A 57 -16.25 -9.72 -1.12
CA SER A 57 -17.45 -10.34 -0.51
C SER A 57 -17.37 -11.87 -0.56
N PRO A 58 -17.78 -12.64 0.48
CA PRO A 58 -18.43 -12.15 1.71
C PRO A 58 -17.49 -11.58 2.77
N ASN A 59 -16.25 -12.08 2.90
CA ASN A 59 -15.30 -11.62 3.91
C ASN A 59 -13.88 -12.13 3.63
N ILE A 60 -13.42 -11.97 2.39
CA ILE A 60 -12.09 -12.44 1.97
C ILE A 60 -11.15 -11.23 1.93
N PRO A 61 -10.16 -11.13 2.83
CA PRO A 61 -9.14 -10.08 2.76
C PRO A 61 -8.31 -10.20 1.48
N VAL A 62 -8.28 -9.14 0.67
CA VAL A 62 -7.54 -9.13 -0.59
C VAL A 62 -6.51 -8.01 -0.67
N GLY A 63 -6.48 -7.14 0.31
CA GLY A 63 -5.47 -6.09 0.39
C GLY A 63 -5.53 -5.35 1.72
N MET A 64 -4.43 -4.68 2.05
CA MET A 64 -4.33 -3.84 3.24
C MET A 64 -3.57 -2.58 2.88
N PHE A 65 -3.99 -1.45 3.45
CA PHE A 65 -3.33 -0.17 3.22
C PHE A 65 -3.41 0.71 4.46
N GLY A 66 -2.63 1.75 4.45
CA GLY A 66 -2.64 2.71 5.55
C GLY A 66 -1.56 3.77 5.37
N SER A 67 -1.46 4.62 6.39
CA SER A 67 -0.44 5.65 6.47
C SER A 67 0.30 5.51 7.80
N ILE A 68 1.63 5.60 7.74
CA ILE A 68 2.51 5.52 8.89
C ILE A 68 3.09 6.90 9.15
N PRO A 69 2.82 7.51 10.32
CA PRO A 69 3.39 8.82 10.64
C PRO A 69 4.90 8.78 10.62
N MET A 70 5.52 9.79 10.01
CA MET A 70 6.96 9.92 9.92
C MET A 70 7.44 11.01 10.89
N SER A 71 8.34 10.64 11.80
CA SER A 71 8.82 11.55 12.83
C SER A 71 10.08 12.29 12.37
N PHE A 72 9.94 13.24 11.45
CA PHE A 72 11.02 14.14 11.08
C PHE A 72 10.95 15.46 11.87
N GLY A 73 10.53 15.40 13.12
CA GLY A 73 10.32 16.60 13.93
C GLY A 73 9.04 17.36 13.64
N GLN A 74 8.29 16.97 12.60
CA GLN A 74 7.01 17.55 12.21
C GLN A 74 6.01 16.39 12.02
N PRO A 75 4.82 16.43 12.65
CA PRO A 75 3.83 15.35 12.53
C PRO A 75 2.98 15.43 11.27
N THR A 76 3.40 16.18 10.26
CA THR A 76 2.59 16.48 9.08
C THR A 76 2.91 15.59 7.88
N THR A 77 3.79 14.62 8.03
CA THR A 77 4.23 13.74 6.94
C THR A 77 3.95 12.28 7.29
N ALA A 78 3.49 11.51 6.32
CA ALA A 78 3.29 10.07 6.49
C ALA A 78 3.75 9.29 5.27
N GLY A 79 4.13 8.04 5.50
CA GLY A 79 4.37 7.07 4.45
C GLY A 79 3.09 6.30 4.14
N ILE A 80 2.63 6.34 2.89
CA ILE A 80 1.45 5.61 2.43
C ILE A 80 1.88 4.27 1.85
N TRP A 81 1.12 3.20 2.12
CA TRP A 81 1.45 1.87 1.62
C TRP A 81 0.21 1.07 1.29
N MET A 82 0.35 0.09 0.41
CA MET A 82 -0.67 -0.89 0.09
C MET A 82 -0.02 -2.18 -0.37
N LEU A 83 -0.52 -3.31 0.13
CA LEU A 83 -0.11 -4.66 -0.28
C LEU A 83 -1.35 -5.50 -0.52
N GLY A 84 -1.34 -6.37 -1.52
CA GLY A 84 -2.52 -7.12 -1.87
C GLY A 84 -2.26 -8.50 -2.46
N THR A 85 -3.36 -9.25 -2.64
CA THR A 85 -3.38 -10.54 -3.31
C THR A 85 -3.79 -10.36 -4.77
N ASP A 86 -3.68 -11.43 -5.58
CA ASP A 86 -4.14 -11.38 -6.97
C ASP A 86 -5.65 -11.17 -7.07
N GLU A 87 -6.41 -11.55 -6.04
CA GLU A 87 -7.86 -11.36 -6.01
C GLU A 87 -8.29 -9.90 -5.85
N ILE A 88 -7.37 -9.00 -5.54
CA ILE A 88 -7.68 -7.55 -5.53
C ILE A 88 -8.18 -7.10 -6.91
N TRP A 89 -7.73 -7.76 -7.97
CA TRP A 89 -8.19 -7.50 -9.32
C TRP A 89 -9.70 -7.68 -9.48
N ASP A 90 -10.29 -8.64 -8.74
CA ASP A 90 -11.72 -8.94 -8.82
C ASP A 90 -12.61 -7.80 -8.29
N VAL A 91 -12.07 -6.95 -7.43
CA VAL A 91 -12.79 -5.81 -6.84
C VAL A 91 -12.25 -4.47 -7.35
N ARG A 92 -11.45 -4.47 -8.41
CA ARG A 92 -10.71 -3.30 -8.89
C ARG A 92 -11.58 -2.09 -9.22
N PHE A 93 -12.73 -2.29 -9.86
CA PHE A 93 -13.58 -1.18 -10.27
C PHE A 93 -14.20 -0.47 -9.06
N GLN A 94 -14.67 -1.22 -8.09
CA GLN A 94 -15.22 -0.64 -6.87
C GLN A 94 -14.11 0.03 -6.06
N PHE A 95 -12.97 -0.61 -5.91
CA PHE A 95 -11.85 -0.03 -5.19
C PHE A 95 -11.34 1.25 -5.87
N LEU A 96 -11.17 1.26 -7.19
CA LEU A 96 -10.77 2.46 -7.92
C LEU A 96 -11.77 3.61 -7.74
N ARG A 97 -13.06 3.29 -7.79
CA ARG A 97 -14.12 4.28 -7.62
C ARG A 97 -14.09 4.95 -6.26
N GLU A 98 -13.76 4.18 -5.22
CA GLU A 98 -13.75 4.63 -3.83
C GLU A 98 -12.37 5.04 -3.33
N SER A 99 -11.32 4.75 -4.07
CA SER A 99 -9.94 4.89 -3.59
C SER A 99 -9.55 6.32 -3.21
N ARG A 100 -10.09 7.32 -3.94
CA ARG A 100 -9.84 8.73 -3.58
C ARG A 100 -10.44 9.10 -2.23
N HIS A 101 -11.61 8.56 -1.92
CA HIS A 101 -12.22 8.72 -0.60
C HIS A 101 -11.33 8.10 0.48
N TRP A 102 -10.88 6.86 0.29
CA TRP A 102 -10.04 6.18 1.28
C TRP A 102 -8.68 6.82 1.42
N LEU A 103 -8.10 7.33 0.33
CA LEU A 103 -6.86 8.08 0.41
C LEU A 103 -7.02 9.32 1.28
N ARG A 104 -8.12 10.05 1.13
CA ARG A 104 -8.40 11.20 2.01
C ARG A 104 -8.51 10.77 3.46
N GLU A 105 -9.24 9.69 3.75
CA GLU A 105 -9.43 9.20 5.11
C GLU A 105 -8.09 8.89 5.81
N VAL A 106 -7.16 8.25 5.11
CA VAL A 106 -5.88 7.86 5.72
C VAL A 106 -4.82 8.95 5.65
N SER A 107 -5.05 10.04 4.93
CA SER A 107 -4.07 11.12 4.75
C SER A 107 -4.53 12.48 5.28
N GLU A 108 -5.75 12.59 5.79
CA GLU A 108 -6.36 13.86 6.20
C GLU A 108 -5.52 14.66 7.21
N GLU A 109 -4.86 13.96 8.12
CA GLU A 109 -4.05 14.59 9.17
C GLU A 109 -2.69 15.08 8.67
N TYR A 110 -2.31 14.77 7.43
CA TYR A 110 -0.96 14.99 6.93
C TYR A 110 -0.95 15.98 5.78
N ASP A 111 0.02 16.87 5.80
CA ASP A 111 0.23 17.83 4.70
C ASP A 111 0.88 17.18 3.50
N LEU A 112 1.65 16.10 3.73
CA LEU A 112 2.35 15.39 2.68
C LEU A 112 2.33 13.89 2.97
N VAL A 113 1.95 13.11 1.96
CA VAL A 113 2.11 11.65 2.00
C VAL A 113 3.03 11.21 0.86
N TYR A 114 3.90 10.25 1.15
CA TYR A 114 4.89 9.80 0.18
C TYR A 114 5.28 8.35 0.44
N ASN A 115 5.98 7.77 -0.50
CA ASN A 115 6.73 6.54 -0.34
C ASN A 115 7.55 6.28 -1.59
N VAL A 116 8.14 5.10 -1.66
CA VAL A 116 8.81 4.59 -2.83
C VAL A 116 8.09 3.34 -3.33
N ILE A 117 8.17 3.08 -4.62
CA ILE A 117 7.54 1.92 -5.24
C ILE A 117 8.53 1.27 -6.20
N ASP A 118 8.57 -0.07 -6.20
CA ASP A 118 9.38 -0.83 -7.14
C ASP A 118 8.96 -0.48 -8.58
N LYS A 119 9.92 -0.13 -9.41
CA LYS A 119 9.65 0.25 -10.81
C LYS A 119 8.96 -0.85 -11.60
N ARG A 120 9.10 -2.11 -11.19
CA ARG A 120 8.46 -3.27 -11.81
C ARG A 120 6.98 -3.41 -11.47
N ASN A 121 6.49 -2.72 -10.44
CA ASN A 121 5.12 -2.83 -9.96
C ASN A 121 4.19 -1.89 -10.74
N GLU A 122 4.00 -2.17 -12.02
CA GLU A 122 3.30 -1.29 -12.97
C GLU A 122 1.85 -1.03 -12.59
N LEU A 123 1.13 -2.03 -12.07
CA LEU A 123 -0.27 -1.86 -11.66
C LEU A 123 -0.40 -0.81 -10.56
N HIS A 124 0.41 -0.90 -9.54
CA HIS A 124 0.38 0.07 -8.44
C HIS A 124 0.82 1.46 -8.91
N ILE A 125 1.78 1.55 -9.81
CA ILE A 125 2.19 2.85 -10.39
C ILE A 125 1.02 3.50 -11.11
N ARG A 126 0.22 2.76 -11.87
CA ARG A 126 -0.98 3.29 -12.52
C ARG A 126 -2.00 3.79 -11.51
N TRP A 127 -2.19 3.05 -10.42
CA TRP A 127 -3.12 3.47 -9.37
C TRP A 127 -2.66 4.74 -8.67
N LEU A 128 -1.36 4.87 -8.41
CA LEU A 128 -0.79 6.08 -7.81
C LEU A 128 -1.05 7.30 -8.70
N ARG A 129 -0.85 7.16 -10.01
CA ARG A 129 -1.17 8.26 -10.94
C ARG A 129 -2.65 8.59 -10.94
N TRP A 130 -3.51 7.59 -10.94
CA TRP A 130 -4.97 7.78 -10.83
C TRP A 130 -5.35 8.53 -9.57
N LEU A 131 -4.67 8.26 -8.46
CA LEU A 131 -4.93 8.89 -7.17
C LEU A 131 -4.36 10.31 -7.06
N GLY A 132 -3.63 10.78 -8.06
CA GLY A 132 -3.07 12.12 -8.07
C GLY A 132 -1.67 12.24 -7.46
N PHE A 133 -0.98 11.13 -7.25
CA PHE A 133 0.42 11.18 -6.82
C PHE A 133 1.33 11.61 -7.96
N HIS A 134 2.38 12.33 -7.59
CA HIS A 134 3.43 12.75 -8.51
C HIS A 134 4.63 11.83 -8.35
N LEU A 135 5.12 11.29 -9.47
CA LEU A 135 6.37 10.52 -9.50
C LEU A 135 7.51 11.52 -9.64
N ILE A 136 8.30 11.68 -8.59
CA ILE A 136 9.26 12.79 -8.54
C ILE A 136 10.69 12.42 -8.93
N ARG A 137 11.08 11.16 -8.76
CA ARG A 137 12.41 10.72 -9.22
C ARG A 137 12.52 9.20 -9.19
N GLU A 138 13.45 8.68 -9.99
CA GLU A 138 13.87 7.30 -9.91
C GLU A 138 15.08 7.19 -8.99
N ILE A 139 15.09 6.19 -8.12
CA ILE A 139 16.23 5.83 -7.28
C ILE A 139 16.78 4.54 -7.86
N PRO A 140 17.92 4.59 -8.59
CA PRO A 140 18.36 3.41 -9.36
C PRO A 140 18.92 2.28 -8.51
N ASP A 141 19.30 2.54 -7.26
CA ASP A 141 19.97 1.58 -6.38
C ASP A 141 19.37 1.56 -4.98
N PHE A 142 18.06 1.35 -4.92
CA PHE A 142 17.33 1.33 -3.64
C PHE A 142 17.35 -0.04 -2.99
N GLY A 143 17.44 -0.05 -1.66
CA GLY A 143 17.38 -1.26 -0.85
C GLY A 143 18.65 -2.12 -0.92
N PRO A 144 18.64 -3.27 -0.22
CA PRO A 144 19.83 -4.11 -0.10
C PRO A 144 20.30 -4.72 -1.43
N ASP A 145 19.37 -4.96 -2.37
CA ASP A 145 19.70 -5.52 -3.68
C ASP A 145 19.93 -4.46 -4.76
N LYS A 146 19.88 -3.18 -4.39
CA LYS A 146 20.11 -2.04 -5.29
C LYS A 146 19.23 -2.09 -6.53
N MET A 147 17.92 -2.20 -6.32
CA MET A 147 16.91 -2.25 -7.38
C MET A 147 16.35 -0.85 -7.69
N PRO A 148 15.87 -0.62 -8.92
CA PRO A 148 15.28 0.67 -9.25
C PRO A 148 13.90 0.84 -8.61
N PHE A 149 13.74 1.90 -7.83
CA PHE A 149 12.48 2.33 -7.23
C PHE A 149 12.14 3.74 -7.71
N ILE A 150 10.88 4.11 -7.57
CA ILE A 150 10.39 5.44 -7.91
C ILE A 150 9.81 6.07 -6.64
N GLU A 151 10.23 7.29 -6.34
CA GLU A 151 9.69 8.08 -5.25
C GLU A 151 8.45 8.83 -5.71
N PHE A 152 7.39 8.75 -4.91
CA PHE A 152 6.13 9.43 -5.22
C PHE A 152 5.63 10.23 -4.03
N VAL A 153 4.93 11.33 -4.31
CA VAL A 153 4.39 12.22 -3.28
C VAL A 153 3.01 12.74 -3.69
N ARG A 154 2.24 13.12 -2.68
CA ARG A 154 1.01 13.88 -2.83
C ARG A 154 0.92 14.89 -1.69
N ILE A 155 0.58 16.11 -2.07
CA ILE A 155 0.40 17.24 -1.14
C ILE A 155 -1.08 17.53 -0.96
#